data_a2209a2ee0ea9c3a1b6adbbd31b09e94
#
_entry.id   a2209a2ee0ea9c3a1b6adbbd31b09e94
#
_cell.length_a   1.000
_cell.length_b   1.000
_cell.length_c   1.000
_cell.angle_alpha   90.00
_cell.angle_beta   90.00
_cell.angle_gamma   90.00
#
_symmetry.space_group_name_H-M   'P 1'
#
loop_
_entity.id
_entity.type
_entity.pdbx_description
1 polymer ?
#
loop_
_entity_poly.entity_id
_entity_poly.type
_entity_poly.pdbx_seq_one_letter_code
_entity_poly.pdbx_strand_id
1 'polypeptide(L)'
;IELTRYPRMYEEIIVNGQQESLDWTTGNMSGYCFESWLGGKSAGNGPTSQTGSFATGYAPIKFLMGNDMLRRYVHWPCIRIAELHLIYAEALCQSSRGSMDKAIAQVDIVRARVGMKGLAECNPDKNLQSNKDAFIEELLRERACELGMEDARFFDLIRYKRADIFEKQLHGLFIYRLDDNGVRRDLPWRGNDEGKMAYPTHFEYEKFELNNPTRYWWTNGFDPKWYLSPFPSTEVNKGYGLVQNPGW
;
A
#
# COMPACT_ATOMS: atom_id res chain seq x y z
N ILE A 1 20.43 6.36 -1.80
CA ILE A 1 19.71 5.10 -2.01
C ILE A 1 19.59 4.90 -3.51
N GLU A 2 20.06 3.76 -4.00
CA GLU A 2 19.80 3.34 -5.37
C GLU A 2 18.33 2.92 -5.48
N LEU A 3 17.59 3.55 -6.41
CA LEU A 3 16.17 3.24 -6.62
C LEU A 3 16.03 1.89 -7.31
N THR A 4 15.63 0.87 -6.57
CA THR A 4 15.48 -0.51 -7.07
C THR A 4 14.06 -0.82 -7.58
N ARG A 5 13.16 0.14 -7.50
CA ARG A 5 11.76 0.04 -7.91
C ARG A 5 11.40 1.18 -8.86
N TYR A 6 10.25 1.05 -9.51
CA TYR A 6 9.74 2.10 -10.38
C TYR A 6 9.37 3.37 -9.60
N PRO A 7 9.47 4.55 -10.23
CA PRO A 7 9.24 5.85 -9.56
C PRO A 7 7.92 5.92 -8.80
N ARG A 8 6.85 5.33 -9.33
CA ARG A 8 5.52 5.31 -8.68
C ARG A 8 5.56 4.84 -7.22
N MET A 9 6.38 3.83 -6.91
CA MET A 9 6.50 3.37 -5.52
C MET A 9 7.01 4.48 -4.60
N TYR A 10 8.02 5.22 -5.03
CA TYR A 10 8.65 6.28 -4.23
C TYR A 10 7.85 7.57 -4.19
N GLU A 11 6.87 7.74 -5.08
CA GLU A 11 5.88 8.82 -5.02
C GLU A 11 4.74 8.52 -4.03
N GLU A 12 4.48 7.25 -3.76
CA GLU A 12 3.39 6.81 -2.89
C GLU A 12 3.83 6.49 -1.47
N ILE A 13 5.07 5.96 -1.31
CA ILE A 13 5.61 5.54 -0.01
C ILE A 13 7.05 5.96 0.16
N ILE A 14 7.39 6.38 1.38
CA ILE A 14 8.78 6.62 1.79
C ILE A 14 9.36 5.35 2.41
N VAL A 15 10.60 5.07 2.10
CA VAL A 15 11.33 3.88 2.58
C VAL A 15 12.41 4.24 3.58
N ASN A 16 12.81 3.27 4.39
CA ASN A 16 13.87 3.44 5.38
C ASN A 16 15.15 4.06 4.79
N GLY A 17 15.67 5.08 5.45
CA GLY A 17 16.89 5.79 5.04
C GLY A 17 16.72 6.73 3.84
N GLN A 18 15.52 6.84 3.27
CA GLN A 18 15.25 7.79 2.20
C GLN A 18 15.37 9.22 2.72
N GLN A 19 16.11 10.04 1.99
CA GLN A 19 16.25 11.46 2.28
C GLN A 19 15.33 12.25 1.37
N GLU A 20 14.52 13.09 2.00
CA GLU A 20 13.64 14.02 1.30
C GLU A 20 14.15 15.46 1.47
N SER A 21 13.89 16.28 0.49
CA SER A 21 14.25 17.70 0.55
C SER A 21 13.37 18.50 1.52
N LEU A 22 12.26 17.92 1.95
CA LEU A 22 11.26 18.54 2.82
C LEU A 22 11.14 17.78 4.14
N ASP A 23 11.29 18.49 5.25
CA ASP A 23 10.89 17.99 6.56
C ASP A 23 9.38 18.17 6.73
N TRP A 24 8.65 17.08 6.64
CA TRP A 24 7.19 17.03 6.74
C TRP A 24 6.65 17.52 8.09
N THR A 25 7.44 17.45 9.15
CA THR A 25 7.01 17.85 10.49
C THR A 25 7.16 19.34 10.74
N THR A 26 8.20 19.94 10.22
CA THR A 26 8.53 21.38 10.41
C THR A 26 8.30 22.20 9.15
N GLY A 27 8.17 21.57 8.00
CA GLY A 27 8.11 22.23 6.70
C GLY A 27 9.42 22.84 6.23
N ASN A 28 10.52 22.54 6.89
CA ASN A 28 11.84 23.00 6.51
C ASN A 28 12.43 22.12 5.41
N MET A 29 13.06 22.75 4.42
CA MET A 29 13.76 22.10 3.30
C MET A 29 15.15 21.58 3.68
N SER A 30 15.40 21.26 4.95
CA SER A 30 16.75 20.96 5.47
C SER A 30 17.16 19.48 5.38
N GLY A 31 16.47 18.70 4.54
CA GLY A 31 16.83 17.29 4.35
C GLY A 31 16.29 16.39 5.46
N TYR A 32 15.03 15.99 5.33
CA TYR A 32 14.42 14.97 6.18
C TYR A 32 14.93 13.59 5.79
N CYS A 33 15.36 12.80 6.78
CA CYS A 33 15.65 11.38 6.58
C CYS A 33 14.58 10.55 7.28
N PHE A 34 13.97 9.60 6.57
CA PHE A 34 13.00 8.68 7.15
C PHE A 34 13.73 7.59 7.94
N GLU A 35 13.72 7.72 9.24
CA GLU A 35 14.47 6.91 10.18
C GLU A 35 13.59 5.81 10.79
N SER A 36 13.19 4.82 10.01
CA SER A 36 12.34 3.72 10.48
C SER A 36 13.10 2.57 11.12
N TRP A 37 14.43 2.69 11.29
CA TRP A 37 15.25 1.72 12.03
C TRP A 37 15.09 1.87 13.53
N LEU A 38 15.41 0.81 14.25
CA LEU A 38 15.39 0.79 15.73
C LEU A 38 16.23 1.94 16.31
N GLY A 39 15.60 2.75 17.16
CA GLY A 39 16.19 3.96 17.73
C GLY A 39 16.17 5.19 16.82
N GLY A 40 15.66 5.07 15.60
CA GLY A 40 15.45 6.21 14.70
C GLY A 40 14.21 7.04 15.08
N LYS A 41 14.15 8.27 14.58
CA LYS A 41 13.10 9.25 14.90
C LYS A 41 11.71 8.83 14.44
N SER A 42 11.62 8.08 13.34
CA SER A 42 10.37 7.62 12.72
C SER A 42 9.96 6.21 13.15
N ALA A 43 10.77 5.51 13.93
CA ALA A 43 10.51 4.13 14.34
C ALA A 43 9.38 3.97 15.37
N GLY A 44 8.85 5.06 15.91
CA GLY A 44 7.86 5.01 16.98
C GLY A 44 8.44 4.35 18.24
N ASN A 45 7.63 3.54 18.93
CA ASN A 45 8.01 2.89 20.18
C ASN A 45 8.85 1.61 19.99
N GLY A 46 9.45 1.43 18.82
CA GLY A 46 10.34 0.31 18.53
C GLY A 46 9.63 -0.94 17.99
N PRO A 47 10.41 -2.00 17.74
CA PRO A 47 9.97 -3.19 17.00
C PRO A 47 8.91 -4.04 17.74
N THR A 48 8.68 -3.81 19.01
CA THR A 48 7.67 -4.54 19.80
C THR A 48 6.26 -4.00 19.65
N SER A 49 6.07 -2.82 19.01
CA SER A 49 4.76 -2.23 18.83
C SER A 49 4.13 -2.70 17.52
N GLN A 50 3.30 -3.72 17.59
CA GLN A 50 2.48 -4.18 16.44
C GLN A 50 1.44 -3.16 15.98
N THR A 51 1.20 -2.12 16.74
CA THR A 51 0.26 -1.03 16.46
C THR A 51 0.96 0.33 16.36
N GLY A 52 2.27 0.36 16.42
CA GLY A 52 3.07 1.58 16.33
C GLY A 52 3.16 2.12 14.92
N SER A 53 3.64 3.34 14.83
CA SER A 53 3.92 3.99 13.57
C SER A 53 4.89 3.12 12.75
N PHE A 54 4.51 2.82 11.51
CA PHE A 54 5.38 2.20 10.52
C PHE A 54 5.90 0.78 10.84
N ALA A 55 5.04 -0.08 11.37
CA ALA A 55 5.39 -1.49 11.62
C ALA A 55 5.95 -2.23 10.39
N THR A 56 5.66 -1.75 9.19
CA THR A 56 6.18 -2.29 7.93
C THR A 56 7.53 -1.71 7.51
N GLY A 57 8.07 -0.73 8.22
CA GLY A 57 9.25 0.03 7.81
C GLY A 57 9.01 1.02 6.67
N TYR A 58 7.77 1.16 6.23
CA TYR A 58 7.32 2.08 5.17
C TYR A 58 6.26 3.03 5.71
N ALA A 59 6.17 4.23 5.11
CA ALA A 59 5.10 5.17 5.41
C ALA A 59 4.43 5.68 4.12
N PRO A 60 3.11 5.91 4.13
CA PRO A 60 2.42 6.51 2.99
C PRO A 60 2.76 8.01 2.91
N ILE A 61 3.05 8.48 1.69
CA ILE A 61 3.29 9.91 1.41
C ILE A 61 2.41 10.45 0.29
N LYS A 62 1.62 9.60 -0.36
CA LYS A 62 0.84 9.93 -1.55
C LYS A 62 -0.03 11.20 -1.42
N PHE A 63 -0.60 11.45 -0.25
CA PHE A 63 -1.43 12.63 0.02
C PHE A 63 -0.78 13.58 1.03
N LEU A 64 0.50 13.39 1.29
CA LEU A 64 1.23 14.26 2.19
C LEU A 64 1.53 15.58 1.48
N MET A 65 1.07 16.66 2.08
CA MET A 65 1.22 17.99 1.52
C MET A 65 2.28 18.76 2.30
N GLY A 66 3.17 19.43 1.58
CA GLY A 66 4.13 20.33 2.18
C GLY A 66 3.44 21.53 2.86
N ASN A 67 4.19 22.24 3.68
CA ASN A 67 3.68 23.39 4.46
C ASN A 67 3.03 24.49 3.61
N ASP A 68 3.49 24.67 2.39
CA ASP A 68 2.91 25.60 1.41
C ASP A 68 1.49 25.22 0.99
N MET A 69 1.11 23.94 1.15
CA MET A 69 -0.20 23.40 0.83
C MET A 69 -1.15 23.34 2.03
N LEU A 70 -0.65 23.42 3.27
CA LEU A 70 -1.46 23.27 4.49
C LEU A 70 -2.57 24.33 4.65
N ARG A 71 -2.46 25.45 3.95
CA ARG A 71 -3.48 26.53 3.96
C ARG A 71 -4.34 26.56 2.72
N ARG A 72 -4.23 25.57 1.84
CA ARG A 72 -5.01 25.47 0.60
C ARG A 72 -6.11 24.42 0.75
N TYR A 73 -7.22 24.62 0.04
CA TYR A 73 -8.25 23.60 -0.05
C TYR A 73 -7.74 22.38 -0.79
N VAL A 74 -7.88 21.21 -0.18
CA VAL A 74 -7.56 19.93 -0.81
C VAL A 74 -8.78 19.44 -1.56
N HIS A 75 -8.61 19.17 -2.84
CA HIS A 75 -9.61 18.48 -3.64
C HIS A 75 -9.30 16.99 -3.61
N TRP A 76 -10.13 16.21 -2.93
CA TRP A 76 -10.01 14.76 -2.95
C TRP A 76 -10.52 14.23 -4.29
N PRO A 77 -9.70 13.53 -5.09
CA PRO A 77 -10.15 12.96 -6.34
C PRO A 77 -11.05 11.74 -6.08
N CYS A 78 -12.34 11.88 -6.32
CA CYS A 78 -13.27 10.75 -6.21
C CYS A 78 -13.05 9.70 -7.30
N ILE A 79 -12.63 10.14 -8.48
CA ILE A 79 -12.29 9.31 -9.64
C ILE A 79 -11.20 10.02 -10.45
N ARG A 80 -10.24 9.27 -10.98
CA ARG A 80 -9.19 9.82 -11.84
C ARG A 80 -8.98 9.00 -13.10
N ILE A 81 -8.34 9.60 -14.10
CA ILE A 81 -8.24 9.01 -15.44
C ILE A 81 -7.58 7.63 -15.44
N ALA A 82 -6.58 7.40 -14.58
CA ALA A 82 -5.94 6.09 -14.46
C ALA A 82 -6.94 5.01 -14.01
N GLU A 83 -7.82 5.33 -13.09
CA GLU A 83 -8.87 4.41 -12.64
C GLU A 83 -9.86 4.11 -13.77
N LEU A 84 -10.25 5.12 -14.58
CA LEU A 84 -11.13 4.90 -15.74
C LEU A 84 -10.50 3.95 -16.77
N HIS A 85 -9.20 4.07 -17.04
CA HIS A 85 -8.49 3.12 -17.90
C HIS A 85 -8.54 1.69 -17.35
N LEU A 86 -8.32 1.52 -16.03
CA LEU A 86 -8.33 0.21 -15.38
C LEU A 86 -9.75 -0.38 -15.31
N ILE A 87 -10.80 0.43 -15.08
CA ILE A 87 -12.20 0.01 -15.18
C ILE A 87 -12.54 -0.40 -16.61
N TYR A 88 -12.09 0.37 -17.60
CA TYR A 88 -12.34 0.04 -19.00
C TYR A 88 -11.62 -1.23 -19.43
N ALA A 89 -10.39 -1.46 -18.94
CA ALA A 89 -9.67 -2.72 -19.16
C ALA A 89 -10.46 -3.92 -18.63
N GLU A 90 -11.00 -3.80 -17.42
CA GLU A 90 -11.85 -4.84 -16.84
C GLU A 90 -13.11 -5.09 -17.65
N ALA A 91 -13.81 -4.04 -18.03
CA ALA A 91 -15.02 -4.14 -18.84
C ALA A 91 -14.76 -4.81 -20.21
N LEU A 92 -13.66 -4.48 -20.86
CA LEU A 92 -13.23 -5.13 -22.11
C LEU A 92 -12.92 -6.62 -21.92
N CYS A 93 -12.31 -6.99 -20.81
CA CYS A 93 -12.02 -8.40 -20.47
C CYS A 93 -13.31 -9.18 -20.13
N GLN A 94 -14.26 -8.56 -19.45
CA GLN A 94 -15.49 -9.22 -19.00
C GLN A 94 -16.57 -9.29 -20.08
N SER A 95 -16.56 -8.37 -21.03
CA SER A 95 -17.56 -8.28 -22.09
C SER A 95 -17.37 -9.36 -23.16
N SER A 96 -18.47 -9.98 -23.60
CA SER A 96 -18.46 -10.87 -24.77
C SER A 96 -18.10 -10.18 -26.09
N ARG A 97 -18.21 -8.86 -26.15
CA ARG A 97 -17.84 -8.00 -27.29
C ARG A 97 -16.49 -7.32 -27.10
N GLY A 98 -15.81 -7.61 -26.00
CA GLY A 98 -14.52 -7.01 -25.67
C GLY A 98 -13.35 -7.66 -26.41
N SER A 99 -12.17 -7.10 -26.23
CA SER A 99 -10.91 -7.60 -26.78
C SER A 99 -9.86 -7.58 -25.70
N MET A 100 -9.19 -8.70 -25.49
CA MET A 100 -8.10 -8.82 -24.53
C MET A 100 -6.93 -7.90 -24.89
N ASP A 101 -6.58 -7.79 -26.17
CA ASP A 101 -5.50 -6.87 -26.60
C ASP A 101 -5.85 -5.41 -26.25
N LYS A 102 -7.10 -5.01 -26.43
CA LYS A 102 -7.56 -3.67 -26.03
C LYS A 102 -7.58 -3.51 -24.51
N ALA A 103 -7.93 -4.56 -23.77
CA ALA A 103 -7.90 -4.56 -22.31
C ALA A 103 -6.47 -4.35 -21.79
N ILE A 104 -5.51 -5.11 -22.33
CA ILE A 104 -4.09 -4.98 -21.99
C ILE A 104 -3.59 -3.58 -22.34
N ALA A 105 -3.93 -3.07 -23.52
CA ALA A 105 -3.53 -1.72 -23.95
C ALA A 105 -4.00 -0.61 -22.99
N GLN A 106 -5.18 -0.75 -22.38
CA GLN A 106 -5.66 0.23 -21.38
C GLN A 106 -4.80 0.20 -20.11
N VAL A 107 -4.38 -0.98 -19.65
CA VAL A 107 -3.45 -1.11 -18.53
C VAL A 107 -2.10 -0.52 -18.89
N ASP A 108 -1.62 -0.77 -20.11
CA ASP A 108 -0.34 -0.28 -20.59
C ASP A 108 -0.26 1.24 -20.68
N ILE A 109 -1.37 1.93 -20.94
CA ILE A 109 -1.44 3.40 -20.86
C ILE A 109 -1.09 3.88 -19.46
N VAL A 110 -1.64 3.25 -18.42
CA VAL A 110 -1.37 3.61 -17.02
C VAL A 110 0.10 3.33 -16.67
N ARG A 111 0.62 2.19 -17.10
CA ARG A 111 2.01 1.77 -16.86
C ARG A 111 3.02 2.66 -17.57
N ALA A 112 2.75 3.01 -18.83
CA ALA A 112 3.63 3.86 -19.63
C ALA A 112 3.81 5.26 -19.05
N ARG A 113 2.80 5.81 -18.39
CA ARG A 113 2.85 7.10 -17.70
C ARG A 113 4.02 7.19 -16.70
N VAL A 114 4.37 6.09 -16.07
CA VAL A 114 5.43 6.00 -15.06
C VAL A 114 6.66 5.22 -15.56
N GLY A 115 6.81 5.09 -16.88
CA GLY A 115 7.97 4.45 -17.51
C GLY A 115 8.04 2.93 -17.33
N MET A 116 6.94 2.27 -16.98
CA MET A 116 6.89 0.82 -16.84
C MET A 116 6.68 0.15 -18.20
N LYS A 117 7.26 -1.02 -18.36
CA LYS A 117 7.01 -1.92 -19.50
C LYS A 117 5.56 -2.40 -19.52
N GLY A 118 5.08 -2.84 -20.69
CA GLY A 118 3.75 -3.38 -20.89
C GLY A 118 3.44 -4.57 -19.95
N LEU A 119 2.16 -4.76 -19.64
CA LEU A 119 1.72 -5.79 -18.70
C LEU A 119 2.07 -7.20 -19.20
N ALA A 120 1.78 -7.49 -20.47
CA ALA A 120 2.08 -8.77 -21.09
C ALA A 120 3.60 -9.00 -21.24
N GLU A 121 4.36 -7.96 -21.55
CA GLU A 121 5.83 -8.02 -21.63
C GLU A 121 6.46 -8.38 -20.27
N CYS A 122 5.87 -7.89 -19.17
CA CYS A 122 6.36 -8.21 -17.82
C CYS A 122 5.91 -9.59 -17.31
N ASN A 123 4.95 -10.24 -17.97
CA ASN A 123 4.37 -11.52 -17.56
C ASN A 123 4.26 -12.49 -18.76
N PRO A 124 5.37 -12.81 -19.44
CA PRO A 124 5.34 -13.60 -20.67
C PRO A 124 4.86 -15.04 -20.47
N ASP A 125 5.01 -15.56 -19.27
CA ASP A 125 4.60 -16.91 -18.85
C ASP A 125 3.10 -17.05 -18.60
N LYS A 126 2.35 -15.95 -18.44
CA LYS A 126 0.95 -15.96 -18.04
C LYS A 126 -0.06 -16.00 -19.19
N ASN A 127 0.41 -15.78 -20.42
CA ASN A 127 -0.43 -15.79 -21.63
C ASN A 127 -1.67 -14.90 -21.50
N LEU A 128 -1.49 -13.66 -21.05
CA LEU A 128 -2.59 -12.74 -20.68
C LEU A 128 -3.61 -12.48 -21.81
N GLN A 129 -3.20 -12.62 -23.09
CA GLN A 129 -4.08 -12.45 -24.26
C GLN A 129 -5.16 -13.54 -24.33
N SER A 130 -4.90 -14.73 -23.81
CA SER A 130 -5.79 -15.89 -23.90
C SER A 130 -6.26 -16.40 -22.54
N ASN A 131 -5.63 -15.95 -21.46
CA ASN A 131 -5.96 -16.35 -20.09
C ASN A 131 -6.62 -15.20 -19.32
N LYS A 132 -7.96 -15.21 -19.34
CA LYS A 132 -8.79 -14.20 -18.69
C LYS A 132 -8.53 -14.09 -17.19
N ASP A 133 -8.41 -15.22 -16.50
CA ASP A 133 -8.24 -15.24 -15.04
C ASP A 133 -6.87 -14.67 -14.65
N ALA A 134 -5.82 -15.05 -15.38
CA ALA A 134 -4.50 -14.47 -15.18
C ALA A 134 -4.47 -12.96 -15.46
N PHE A 135 -5.19 -12.51 -16.49
CA PHE A 135 -5.31 -11.07 -16.76
C PHE A 135 -6.00 -10.34 -15.60
N ILE A 136 -7.11 -10.86 -15.09
CA ILE A 136 -7.83 -10.26 -13.94
C ILE A 136 -6.93 -10.19 -12.69
N GLU A 137 -6.16 -11.24 -12.41
CA GLU A 137 -5.18 -11.22 -11.31
C GLU A 137 -4.16 -10.08 -11.45
N GLU A 138 -3.59 -9.93 -12.64
CA GLU A 138 -2.61 -8.86 -12.89
C GLU A 138 -3.26 -7.47 -12.94
N LEU A 139 -4.48 -7.37 -13.45
CA LEU A 139 -5.25 -6.12 -13.40
C LEU A 139 -5.53 -5.69 -11.96
N LEU A 140 -5.98 -6.60 -11.10
CA LEU A 140 -6.23 -6.31 -9.67
C LEU A 140 -4.94 -5.92 -8.95
N ARG A 141 -3.81 -6.52 -9.34
CA ARG A 141 -2.49 -6.14 -8.83
C ARG A 141 -2.08 -4.75 -9.29
N GLU A 142 -2.28 -4.43 -10.58
CA GLU A 142 -1.99 -3.09 -11.12
C GLU A 142 -2.87 -2.03 -10.44
N ARG A 143 -4.17 -2.31 -10.26
CA ARG A 143 -5.09 -1.45 -9.50
C ARG A 143 -4.60 -1.22 -8.07
N ALA A 144 -4.15 -2.27 -7.39
CA ALA A 144 -3.63 -2.15 -6.03
C ALA A 144 -2.38 -1.26 -5.93
N CYS A 145 -1.53 -1.29 -6.96
CA CYS A 145 -0.32 -0.47 -7.02
C CYS A 145 -0.60 0.97 -7.47
N GLU A 146 -1.49 1.17 -8.44
CA GLU A 146 -1.81 2.49 -8.99
C GLU A 146 -2.76 3.28 -8.07
N LEU A 147 -3.76 2.59 -7.51
CA LEU A 147 -4.79 3.17 -6.66
C LEU A 147 -4.53 2.91 -5.16
N GLY A 148 -3.28 2.62 -4.82
CA GLY A 148 -2.87 2.46 -3.43
C GLY A 148 -3.27 3.67 -2.60
N MET A 149 -3.83 3.44 -1.39
CA MET A 149 -4.31 4.49 -0.47
C MET A 149 -5.49 5.34 -0.99
N GLU A 150 -6.16 4.89 -2.06
CA GLU A 150 -7.36 5.54 -2.62
C GLU A 150 -8.64 4.73 -2.38
N ASP A 151 -8.65 3.89 -1.36
CA ASP A 151 -9.76 3.03 -0.90
C ASP A 151 -10.26 1.97 -1.93
N ALA A 152 -9.63 1.87 -3.10
CA ALA A 152 -10.07 0.96 -4.16
C ALA A 152 -9.83 -0.53 -3.82
N ARG A 153 -8.73 -0.86 -3.14
CA ARG A 153 -8.28 -2.24 -2.94
C ARG A 153 -9.28 -3.10 -2.18
N PHE A 154 -9.85 -2.59 -1.09
CA PHE A 154 -10.85 -3.32 -0.30
C PHE A 154 -12.04 -3.73 -1.15
N PHE A 155 -12.61 -2.81 -1.92
CA PHE A 155 -13.76 -3.07 -2.79
C PHE A 155 -13.42 -4.02 -3.93
N ASP A 156 -12.22 -3.94 -4.50
CA ASP A 156 -11.76 -4.91 -5.50
C ASP A 156 -11.74 -6.34 -4.92
N LEU A 157 -11.24 -6.53 -3.71
CA LEU A 157 -11.21 -7.84 -3.06
C LEU A 157 -12.61 -8.34 -2.68
N ILE A 158 -13.50 -7.48 -2.23
CA ILE A 158 -14.88 -7.82 -1.90
C ILE A 158 -15.65 -8.28 -3.13
N ARG A 159 -15.63 -7.50 -4.23
CA ARG A 159 -16.41 -7.82 -5.44
C ARG A 159 -15.90 -9.07 -6.18
N TYR A 160 -14.59 -9.41 -6.02
CA TYR A 160 -14.01 -10.65 -6.54
C TYR A 160 -13.99 -11.79 -5.52
N LYS A 161 -14.58 -11.61 -4.34
CA LYS A 161 -14.67 -12.60 -3.25
C LYS A 161 -13.32 -13.22 -2.88
N ARG A 162 -12.32 -12.38 -2.68
CA ARG A 162 -10.93 -12.78 -2.44
C ARG A 162 -10.63 -12.98 -0.94
N ALA A 163 -11.36 -13.90 -0.29
CA ALA A 163 -11.07 -14.32 1.10
C ALA A 163 -9.59 -14.76 1.25
N ASP A 164 -9.05 -15.45 0.25
CA ASP A 164 -7.67 -15.92 0.19
C ASP A 164 -6.64 -14.80 0.41
N ILE A 165 -6.94 -13.59 -0.06
CA ILE A 165 -6.07 -12.42 0.14
C ILE A 165 -6.25 -11.82 1.53
N PHE A 166 -7.49 -11.76 2.04
CA PHE A 166 -7.76 -11.27 3.40
C PHE A 166 -7.14 -12.16 4.48
N GLU A 167 -7.11 -13.47 4.25
CA GLU A 167 -6.54 -14.45 5.17
C GLU A 167 -5.02 -14.58 5.07
N LYS A 168 -4.40 -13.90 4.12
CA LYS A 168 -2.95 -13.96 3.95
C LYS A 168 -2.23 -13.25 5.10
N GLN A 169 -1.34 -13.98 5.79
CA GLN A 169 -0.52 -13.44 6.87
C GLN A 169 0.23 -12.17 6.43
N LEU A 170 0.02 -11.09 7.15
CA LEU A 170 0.79 -9.86 6.97
C LEU A 170 2.00 -9.82 7.90
N HIS A 171 3.00 -9.09 7.48
CA HIS A 171 4.28 -8.99 8.17
C HIS A 171 4.70 -7.54 8.33
N GLY A 172 5.40 -7.29 9.43
CA GLY A 172 6.18 -6.09 9.63
C GLY A 172 7.66 -6.33 9.37
N LEU A 173 8.46 -5.28 9.53
CA LEU A 173 9.92 -5.32 9.43
C LEU A 173 10.55 -4.69 10.67
N PHE A 174 11.42 -5.43 11.32
CA PHE A 174 12.42 -4.86 12.21
C PHE A 174 13.60 -4.41 11.36
N ILE A 175 14.04 -3.19 11.57
CA ILE A 175 15.15 -2.61 10.83
C ILE A 175 16.23 -2.25 11.84
N TYR A 176 17.36 -2.92 11.72
CA TYR A 176 18.52 -2.70 12.56
C TYR A 176 19.58 -1.97 11.76
N ARG A 177 20.13 -0.90 12.30
CA ARG A 177 21.31 -0.29 11.71
C ARG A 177 22.54 -1.13 12.03
N LEU A 178 23.43 -1.20 11.05
CA LEU A 178 24.72 -1.88 11.22
C LEU A 178 25.84 -0.85 11.32
N ASP A 179 26.89 -1.20 12.07
CA ASP A 179 28.15 -0.45 12.03
C ASP A 179 29.00 -0.87 10.81
N ASP A 180 30.16 -0.24 10.65
CA ASP A 180 31.08 -0.50 9.55
C ASP A 180 31.62 -1.95 9.53
N ASN A 181 31.50 -2.68 10.64
CA ASN A 181 31.86 -4.09 10.76
C ASN A 181 30.65 -5.04 10.54
N GLY A 182 29.47 -4.50 10.23
CA GLY A 182 28.24 -5.28 10.05
C GLY A 182 27.58 -5.72 11.34
N VAL A 183 27.94 -5.14 12.48
CA VAL A 183 27.36 -5.49 13.80
C VAL A 183 26.12 -4.64 14.06
N ARG A 184 25.03 -5.29 14.52
CA ARG A 184 23.79 -4.61 14.92
C ARG A 184 24.05 -3.62 16.07
N ARG A 185 23.43 -2.45 15.95
CA ARG A 185 23.44 -1.40 16.97
C ARG A 185 22.03 -1.16 17.48
N ASP A 186 21.76 -1.60 18.70
CA ASP A 186 20.44 -1.54 19.33
C ASP A 186 20.22 -0.25 20.14
N LEU A 187 21.28 0.50 20.40
CA LEU A 187 21.18 1.75 21.14
C LEU A 187 20.50 2.84 20.31
N PRO A 188 19.74 3.75 20.94
CA PRO A 188 19.21 4.92 20.28
C PRO A 188 20.31 5.61 19.48
N TRP A 189 20.05 5.84 18.19
CA TRP A 189 21.03 6.51 17.34
C TRP A 189 21.22 7.98 17.72
N ARG A 190 20.16 8.58 18.24
CA ARG A 190 20.16 9.96 18.70
C ARG A 190 20.10 10.02 20.22
N GLY A 191 21.08 10.65 20.79
CA GLY A 191 21.13 11.09 22.16
C GLY A 191 21.58 12.54 22.16
N ASN A 192 22.52 12.91 23.03
CA ASN A 192 23.11 14.25 23.07
C ASN A 192 23.93 14.61 21.81
N ASP A 193 24.12 13.67 20.91
CA ASP A 193 24.87 13.80 19.65
C ASP A 193 23.98 13.93 18.41
N GLU A 194 22.71 14.28 18.57
CA GLU A 194 21.80 14.55 17.46
C GLU A 194 22.43 15.63 16.54
N GLY A 195 22.56 15.27 15.26
CA GLY A 195 23.17 16.14 14.24
C GLY A 195 24.69 16.05 14.12
N LYS A 196 25.38 15.33 15.00
CA LYS A 196 26.84 15.12 14.94
C LYS A 196 27.26 13.83 14.24
N MET A 197 26.35 12.87 14.12
CA MET A 197 26.60 11.58 13.49
C MET A 197 26.09 11.56 12.06
N ALA A 198 26.86 10.95 11.18
CA ALA A 198 26.41 10.66 9.82
C ALA A 198 25.23 9.67 9.84
N TYR A 199 24.30 9.79 8.90
CA TYR A 199 23.21 8.82 8.76
C TYR A 199 23.77 7.42 8.48
N PRO A 200 23.18 6.36 9.07
CA PRO A 200 23.59 5.00 8.80
C PRO A 200 23.28 4.65 7.34
N THR A 201 24.18 3.89 6.74
CA THR A 201 24.08 3.47 5.34
C THR A 201 23.86 1.97 5.19
N HIS A 202 24.08 1.21 6.26
CA HIS A 202 23.95 -0.25 6.27
C HIS A 202 22.87 -0.68 7.26
N PHE A 203 21.96 -1.54 6.79
CA PHE A 203 20.82 -2.02 7.58
C PHE A 203 20.62 -3.51 7.40
N GLU A 204 20.13 -4.14 8.44
CA GLU A 204 19.60 -5.50 8.43
C GLU A 204 18.09 -5.45 8.60
N TYR A 205 17.37 -6.26 7.83
CA TYR A 205 15.91 -6.32 7.83
C TYR A 205 15.47 -7.69 8.30
N GLU A 206 14.70 -7.71 9.36
CA GLU A 206 14.12 -8.93 9.93
C GLU A 206 12.60 -8.88 9.84
N LYS A 207 12.02 -9.88 9.18
CA LYS A 207 10.59 -9.97 8.97
C LYS A 207 9.93 -10.60 10.20
N PHE A 208 8.84 -10.01 10.69
CA PHE A 208 8.02 -10.57 11.76
C PHE A 208 6.55 -10.63 11.38
N GLU A 209 5.81 -11.54 12.01
CA GLU A 209 4.37 -11.67 11.79
C GLU A 209 3.58 -10.63 12.60
N LEU A 210 2.60 -9.99 11.94
CA LEU A 210 1.66 -9.12 12.61
C LEU A 210 0.54 -9.97 13.23
N ASN A 211 0.62 -10.21 14.54
CA ASN A 211 -0.25 -11.13 15.28
C ASN A 211 -1.17 -10.39 16.28
N ASN A 212 -1.91 -9.38 15.82
CA ASN A 212 -2.96 -8.79 16.64
C ASN A 212 -4.31 -9.46 16.34
N PRO A 213 -4.78 -10.40 17.17
CA PRO A 213 -5.92 -11.28 16.87
C PRO A 213 -7.25 -10.54 16.71
N THR A 214 -7.37 -9.33 17.23
CA THR A 214 -8.64 -8.59 17.19
C THR A 214 -8.92 -7.86 15.90
N ARG A 215 -7.92 -7.72 15.02
CA ARG A 215 -8.01 -6.91 13.81
C ARG A 215 -7.73 -7.66 12.52
N TYR A 216 -7.28 -8.92 12.59
CA TYR A 216 -6.71 -9.59 11.44
C TYR A 216 -7.52 -10.81 11.04
N TRP A 217 -7.98 -10.82 9.81
CA TRP A 217 -8.72 -11.94 9.23
C TRP A 217 -7.84 -13.18 9.05
N TRP A 218 -6.54 -13.02 8.83
CA TRP A 218 -5.62 -14.17 8.71
C TRP A 218 -5.45 -14.97 10.01
N THR A 219 -5.77 -14.38 11.15
CA THR A 219 -5.74 -15.07 12.45
C THR A 219 -7.06 -15.78 12.75
N ASN A 220 -8.19 -15.16 12.33
CA ASN A 220 -9.54 -15.59 12.74
C ASN A 220 -10.37 -16.15 11.57
N GLY A 221 -9.84 -16.15 10.33
CA GLY A 221 -10.56 -16.46 9.12
C GLY A 221 -11.43 -15.29 8.63
N PHE A 222 -11.81 -15.33 7.36
CA PHE A 222 -12.70 -14.36 6.75
C PHE A 222 -14.10 -14.94 6.67
N ASP A 223 -15.04 -14.39 7.46
CA ASP A 223 -16.43 -14.83 7.42
C ASP A 223 -17.12 -14.32 6.14
N PRO A 224 -17.79 -15.17 5.35
CA PRO A 224 -18.51 -14.76 4.14
C PRO A 224 -19.51 -13.63 4.31
N LYS A 225 -20.04 -13.41 5.52
CA LYS A 225 -20.94 -12.28 5.79
C LYS A 225 -20.25 -10.92 5.56
N TRP A 226 -18.93 -10.84 5.71
CA TRP A 226 -18.17 -9.60 5.55
C TRP A 226 -18.03 -9.14 4.10
N TYR A 227 -18.47 -9.91 3.12
CA TYR A 227 -18.64 -9.41 1.75
C TYR A 227 -19.79 -8.39 1.63
N LEU A 228 -20.69 -8.35 2.60
CA LEU A 228 -21.78 -7.39 2.66
C LEU A 228 -21.77 -6.69 4.03
N SER A 229 -21.90 -5.37 4.04
CA SER A 229 -22.06 -4.62 5.28
C SER A 229 -23.44 -4.89 5.89
N PRO A 230 -23.59 -4.94 7.24
CA PRO A 230 -24.91 -5.05 7.86
C PRO A 230 -25.71 -3.77 7.65
N PHE A 231 -27.01 -3.90 7.54
CA PHE A 231 -27.89 -2.75 7.70
C PHE A 231 -27.91 -2.31 9.17
N PRO A 232 -28.00 -1.01 9.48
CA PRO A 232 -28.16 -0.55 10.85
C PRO A 232 -29.39 -1.20 11.50
N SER A 233 -29.24 -1.71 12.70
CA SER A 233 -30.34 -2.36 13.44
C SER A 233 -31.54 -1.44 13.61
N THR A 234 -31.31 -0.14 13.75
CA THR A 234 -32.36 0.88 13.79
C THR A 234 -33.22 0.91 12.52
N GLU A 235 -32.67 0.57 11.36
CA GLU A 235 -33.41 0.53 10.10
C GLU A 235 -34.17 -0.80 9.95
N VAL A 236 -33.52 -1.91 10.30
CA VAL A 236 -34.15 -3.24 10.24
C VAL A 236 -35.38 -3.30 11.17
N ASN A 237 -35.29 -2.70 12.36
CA ASN A 237 -36.34 -2.71 13.38
C ASN A 237 -37.53 -1.77 13.09
N LYS A 238 -37.51 -0.96 12.04
CA LYS A 238 -38.63 -0.08 11.67
C LYS A 238 -39.87 -0.84 11.15
N GLY A 239 -39.74 -2.12 10.82
CA GLY A 239 -40.90 -2.97 10.48
C GLY A 239 -41.46 -2.79 9.06
N TYR A 240 -40.71 -2.09 8.16
CA TYR A 240 -41.14 -1.92 6.76
C TYR A 240 -40.63 -3.03 5.81
N GLY A 241 -40.26 -4.18 6.37
CA GLY A 241 -39.88 -5.36 5.58
C GLY A 241 -38.40 -5.41 5.18
N LEU A 242 -37.52 -4.54 5.69
CA LEU A 242 -36.09 -4.65 5.48
C LEU A 242 -35.55 -5.88 6.23
N VAL A 243 -34.98 -6.82 5.49
CA VAL A 243 -34.33 -8.01 6.03
C VAL A 243 -32.84 -7.80 6.09
N GLN A 244 -32.21 -8.21 7.18
CA GLN A 244 -30.75 -8.10 7.35
C GLN A 244 -30.01 -8.97 6.33
N ASN A 245 -28.81 -8.54 5.96
CA ASN A 245 -27.92 -9.35 5.12
C ASN A 245 -27.59 -10.68 5.81
N PRO A 246 -27.40 -11.78 5.02
CA PRO A 246 -27.13 -13.10 5.58
C PRO A 246 -25.94 -13.12 6.53
N GLY A 247 -26.10 -13.72 7.70
CA GLY A 247 -25.04 -13.90 8.68
C GLY A 247 -24.88 -12.73 9.69
N TRP A 248 -25.68 -11.67 9.55
CA TRP A 248 -25.68 -10.51 10.46
C TRP A 248 -26.88 -10.52 11.40
#